data_cce200b938376d84e4acb7f22ec40871
#
_entry.id   cce200b938376d84e4acb7f22ec40871
#
_cell.length_a   1.000
_cell.length_b   1.000
_cell.length_c   1.000
_cell.angle_alpha   90.00
_cell.angle_beta   90.00
_cell.angle_gamma   90.00
#
_symmetry.space_group_name_H-M   'P 1'
#
loop_
_entity.id
_entity.type
_entity.pdbx_description
1 polymer ?
#
loop_
_entity_poly.entity_id
_entity_poly.type
_entity_poly.pdbx_seq_one_letter_code
_entity_poly.pdbx_strand_id
1 'polypeptide(L)'
;MEQHLKTPATQPQDAIKPTRAPEPPLCAGDPSVQVALAAIQARNPQADPLSRLPDVHPGRLPRHIAIIMDGNGRWAAARGFPREFGHRNGARAVRDIVEECGTLGIEVVTLYSFSLENWKRPKAEVDALMGLCLAYLEGEEQELTRKGIRFRVIGRREGLPDEVVRAIDRVTAITANGTKAT
;
A
#
# COMPACT_ATOMS: atom_id res chain seq x y z
N MET A 1 14.89 48.99 20.32
CA MET A 1 13.70 48.20 20.66
C MET A 1 13.86 46.84 19.98
N GLU A 2 14.52 45.87 20.66
CA GLU A 2 14.72 44.50 20.18
C GLU A 2 13.52 43.67 20.58
N GLN A 3 12.78 43.15 19.60
CA GLN A 3 11.70 42.17 19.81
C GLN A 3 12.32 40.77 19.81
N HIS A 4 12.39 40.16 20.99
CA HIS A 4 12.73 38.77 21.16
C HIS A 4 11.61 37.90 20.56
N LEU A 5 11.87 37.24 19.44
CA LEU A 5 11.07 36.12 18.93
C LEU A 5 11.23 34.92 19.89
N LYS A 6 10.19 34.61 20.64
CA LYS A 6 10.10 33.38 21.41
C LYS A 6 9.92 32.20 20.46
N THR A 7 10.89 31.33 20.41
CA THR A 7 10.80 29.99 19.78
C THR A 7 9.74 29.16 20.52
N PRO A 8 8.76 28.54 19.85
CA PRO A 8 7.82 27.65 20.53
C PRO A 8 8.57 26.42 21.05
N ALA A 9 8.36 26.11 22.33
CA ALA A 9 8.90 24.92 22.97
C ALA A 9 8.38 23.67 22.28
N THR A 10 9.30 22.80 21.85
CA THR A 10 9.02 21.45 21.37
C THR A 10 8.36 20.68 22.51
N GLN A 11 7.10 20.29 22.35
CA GLN A 11 6.43 19.38 23.27
C GLN A 11 7.18 18.04 23.28
N PRO A 12 7.42 17.42 24.45
CA PRO A 12 8.01 16.10 24.49
C PRO A 12 7.02 15.14 23.80
N GLN A 13 7.52 14.41 22.80
CA GLN A 13 6.80 13.29 22.21
C GLN A 13 6.58 12.27 23.32
N ASP A 14 5.33 12.12 23.76
CA ASP A 14 4.94 11.04 24.66
C ASP A 14 5.31 9.72 23.98
N ALA A 15 6.38 9.11 24.47
CA ALA A 15 6.79 7.78 24.06
C ALA A 15 5.61 6.85 24.36
N ILE A 16 5.01 6.29 23.31
CA ILE A 16 3.97 5.26 23.42
C ILE A 16 4.59 4.13 24.23
N LYS A 17 4.24 4.06 25.52
CA LYS A 17 4.67 2.96 26.37
C LYS A 17 4.05 1.68 25.80
N PRO A 18 4.85 0.62 25.57
CA PRO A 18 4.31 -0.66 25.18
C PRO A 18 3.36 -1.13 26.28
N THR A 19 2.07 -1.23 25.98
CA THR A 19 1.00 -1.59 26.92
C THR A 19 0.95 -3.09 27.24
N ARG A 20 1.89 -3.89 26.71
CA ARG A 20 1.91 -5.34 26.89
C ARG A 20 3.35 -5.82 27.16
N ALA A 21 3.49 -6.76 28.11
CA ALA A 21 4.75 -7.46 28.32
C ALA A 21 5.20 -8.14 27.01
N PRO A 22 6.51 -8.23 26.74
CA PRO A 22 7.00 -8.96 25.57
C PRO A 22 6.51 -10.41 25.65
N GLU A 23 5.86 -10.85 24.58
CA GLU A 23 5.45 -12.26 24.47
C GLU A 23 6.72 -13.12 24.29
N PRO A 24 6.70 -14.37 24.79
CA PRO A 24 7.82 -15.27 24.58
C PRO A 24 8.06 -15.47 23.07
N PRO A 25 9.30 -15.69 22.63
CA PRO A 25 9.62 -15.92 21.24
C PRO A 25 8.80 -17.08 20.68
N LEU A 26 8.29 -16.90 19.47
CA LEU A 26 7.51 -17.93 18.79
C LEU A 26 8.39 -19.15 18.52
N CYS A 27 7.95 -20.32 19.00
CA CYS A 27 8.53 -21.57 18.57
C CYS A 27 7.92 -21.96 17.22
N ALA A 28 8.71 -22.05 16.17
CA ALA A 28 8.22 -22.49 14.84
C ALA A 28 7.53 -23.87 14.87
N GLY A 29 7.79 -24.68 15.88
CA GLY A 29 7.14 -25.96 16.13
C GLY A 29 5.84 -25.89 16.93
N ASP A 30 5.38 -24.70 17.35
CA ASP A 30 4.11 -24.55 18.05
C ASP A 30 2.94 -24.96 17.12
N PRO A 31 2.09 -25.91 17.54
CA PRO A 31 0.96 -26.34 16.72
C PRO A 31 0.04 -25.21 16.27
N SER A 32 -0.17 -24.19 17.11
CA SER A 32 -1.01 -23.04 16.76
C SER A 32 -0.39 -22.20 15.64
N VAL A 33 0.92 -22.03 15.63
CA VAL A 33 1.68 -21.36 14.56
C VAL A 33 1.56 -22.14 13.26
N GLN A 34 1.70 -23.46 13.30
CA GLN A 34 1.59 -24.33 12.12
C GLN A 34 0.17 -24.31 11.52
N VAL A 35 -0.86 -24.36 12.34
CA VAL A 35 -2.26 -24.24 11.89
C VAL A 35 -2.51 -22.89 11.22
N ALA A 36 -2.06 -21.79 11.83
CA ALA A 36 -2.22 -20.45 11.26
C ALA A 36 -1.45 -20.29 9.92
N LEU A 37 -0.22 -20.82 9.86
CA LEU A 37 0.60 -20.80 8.66
C LEU A 37 -0.05 -21.61 7.53
N ALA A 38 -0.53 -22.81 7.83
CA ALA A 38 -1.23 -23.66 6.86
C ALA A 38 -2.49 -22.98 6.30
N ALA A 39 -3.24 -22.26 7.14
CA ALA A 39 -4.42 -21.51 6.69
C ALA A 39 -4.06 -20.35 5.72
N ILE A 40 -2.93 -19.67 5.93
CA ILE A 40 -2.40 -18.66 5.03
C ILE A 40 -1.95 -19.32 3.71
N GLN A 41 -1.17 -20.38 3.80
CA GLN A 41 -0.59 -21.07 2.65
C GLN A 41 -1.61 -21.81 1.80
N ALA A 42 -2.76 -22.19 2.37
CA ALA A 42 -3.88 -22.74 1.60
C ALA A 42 -4.42 -21.75 0.55
N ARG A 43 -4.35 -20.44 0.83
CA ARG A 43 -4.74 -19.39 -0.13
C ARG A 43 -3.57 -18.91 -0.98
N ASN A 44 -2.44 -18.69 -0.36
CA ASN A 44 -1.21 -18.27 -1.03
C ASN A 44 -0.04 -19.20 -0.64
N PRO A 45 0.23 -20.25 -1.42
CA PRO A 45 1.30 -21.21 -1.12
C PRO A 45 2.70 -20.60 -1.03
N GLN A 46 2.89 -19.40 -1.57
CA GLN A 46 4.17 -18.70 -1.55
C GLN A 46 4.33 -17.77 -0.33
N ALA A 47 3.29 -17.66 0.51
CA ALA A 47 3.38 -16.85 1.72
C ALA A 47 4.36 -17.46 2.73
N ASP A 48 5.22 -16.61 3.24
CA ASP A 48 6.20 -16.96 4.27
C ASP A 48 6.32 -15.81 5.29
N PRO A 49 5.27 -15.63 6.13
CA PRO A 49 5.27 -14.55 7.10
C PRO A 49 6.38 -14.68 8.14
N LEU A 50 6.80 -15.89 8.49
CA LEU A 50 7.83 -16.11 9.52
C LEU A 50 9.22 -15.69 9.05
N SER A 51 9.51 -15.69 7.75
CA SER A 51 10.77 -15.17 7.23
C SER A 51 10.89 -13.64 7.37
N ARG A 52 9.76 -12.94 7.46
CA ARG A 52 9.70 -11.48 7.57
C ARG A 52 9.45 -11.01 9.00
N LEU A 53 8.61 -11.70 9.72
CA LEU A 53 8.16 -11.37 11.06
C LEU A 53 8.25 -12.60 11.97
N PRO A 54 9.48 -13.05 12.31
CA PRO A 54 9.70 -14.28 13.07
C PRO A 54 9.10 -14.23 14.49
N ASP A 55 8.90 -13.04 15.04
CA ASP A 55 8.38 -12.84 16.39
C ASP A 55 6.87 -12.55 16.41
N VAL A 56 6.20 -12.59 15.24
CA VAL A 56 4.76 -12.33 15.12
C VAL A 56 4.01 -13.61 14.76
N HIS A 57 3.09 -14.02 15.63
CA HIS A 57 2.25 -15.19 15.35
C HIS A 57 1.43 -14.97 14.07
N PRO A 58 1.48 -15.88 13.06
CA PRO A 58 0.81 -15.68 11.76
C PRO A 58 -0.69 -15.44 11.87
N GLY A 59 -1.37 -16.05 12.84
CA GLY A 59 -2.79 -15.81 13.11
C GLY A 59 -3.14 -14.42 13.65
N ARG A 60 -2.13 -13.60 13.97
CA ARG A 60 -2.31 -12.20 14.41
C ARG A 60 -2.12 -11.19 13.28
N LEU A 61 -1.69 -11.64 12.12
CA LEU A 61 -1.57 -10.78 10.96
C LEU A 61 -2.95 -10.29 10.52
N PRO A 62 -3.08 -9.01 10.13
CA PRO A 62 -4.35 -8.50 9.61
C PRO A 62 -4.67 -9.17 8.26
N ARG A 63 -5.94 -9.43 8.02
CA ARG A 63 -6.39 -9.92 6.71
C ARG A 63 -6.46 -8.82 5.66
N HIS A 64 -6.62 -7.57 6.10
CA HIS A 64 -6.78 -6.41 5.25
C HIS A 64 -5.92 -5.26 5.77
N ILE A 65 -5.14 -4.66 4.88
CA ILE A 65 -4.36 -3.44 5.12
C ILE A 65 -4.85 -2.36 4.18
N ALA A 66 -5.20 -1.19 4.73
CA ALA A 66 -5.54 -0.01 3.95
C ALA A 66 -4.46 1.07 4.14
N ILE A 67 -3.99 1.64 3.05
CA ILE A 67 -2.87 2.60 3.04
C ILE A 67 -3.29 3.88 2.33
N ILE A 68 -3.13 5.01 3.01
CA ILE A 68 -3.25 6.34 2.41
C ILE A 68 -1.86 6.74 1.91
N MET A 69 -1.75 6.94 0.60
CA MET A 69 -0.50 7.35 -0.03
C MET A 69 -0.34 8.86 0.08
N ASP A 70 0.37 9.33 1.09
CA ASP A 70 0.63 10.76 1.31
C ASP A 70 2.14 11.06 1.39
N GLY A 71 2.47 12.31 1.18
CA GLY A 71 3.82 12.83 1.36
C GLY A 71 4.70 12.82 0.11
N ASN A 72 4.32 12.17 -0.99
CA ASN A 72 5.13 12.05 -2.21
C ASN A 72 5.60 13.42 -2.75
N GLY A 73 4.69 14.41 -2.82
CA GLY A 73 5.04 15.76 -3.26
C GLY A 73 5.98 16.49 -2.28
N ARG A 74 5.78 16.33 -0.98
CA ARG A 74 6.66 16.91 0.06
C ARG A 74 8.04 16.27 0.03
N TRP A 75 8.10 14.95 -0.17
CA TRP A 75 9.34 14.19 -0.29
C TRP A 75 10.17 14.67 -1.49
N ALA A 76 9.54 14.92 -2.65
CA ALA A 76 10.21 15.44 -3.84
C ALA A 76 10.69 16.87 -3.63
N ALA A 77 9.85 17.76 -3.10
CA ALA A 77 10.19 19.14 -2.83
C ALA A 77 11.38 19.29 -1.88
N ALA A 78 11.43 18.47 -0.82
CA ALA A 78 12.57 18.46 0.13
C ALA A 78 13.90 18.04 -0.52
N ARG A 79 13.87 17.50 -1.75
CA ARG A 79 15.05 17.09 -2.54
C ARG A 79 15.26 17.93 -3.79
N GLY A 80 14.52 19.02 -3.94
CA GLY A 80 14.61 19.91 -5.11
C GLY A 80 13.99 19.32 -6.39
N PHE A 81 13.18 18.28 -6.29
CA PHE A 81 12.53 17.65 -7.43
C PHE A 81 11.09 18.15 -7.61
N PRO A 82 10.56 18.13 -8.85
CA PRO A 82 9.14 18.36 -9.11
C PRO A 82 8.25 17.34 -8.40
N ARG A 83 7.00 17.73 -8.11
CA ARG A 83 6.03 16.85 -7.41
C ARG A 83 5.76 15.53 -8.15
N GLU A 84 5.74 15.57 -9.47
CA GLU A 84 5.54 14.41 -10.36
C GLU A 84 6.63 13.35 -10.16
N PHE A 85 7.87 13.77 -9.89
CA PHE A 85 8.95 12.85 -9.56
C PHE A 85 8.66 12.08 -8.27
N GLY A 86 8.06 12.75 -7.27
CA GLY A 86 7.61 12.11 -6.03
C GLY A 86 6.52 11.07 -6.28
N HIS A 87 5.55 11.38 -7.11
CA HIS A 87 4.47 10.46 -7.46
C HIS A 87 4.98 9.20 -8.19
N ARG A 88 5.92 9.35 -9.12
CA ARG A 88 6.56 8.20 -9.80
C ARG A 88 7.35 7.30 -8.84
N ASN A 89 8.04 7.88 -7.87
CA ASN A 89 8.73 7.08 -6.85
C ASN A 89 7.77 6.41 -5.89
N GLY A 90 6.63 7.06 -5.56
CA GLY A 90 5.55 6.46 -4.79
C GLY A 90 4.98 5.21 -5.45
N ALA A 91 4.89 5.17 -6.79
CA ALA A 91 4.42 3.99 -7.51
C ALA A 91 5.34 2.76 -7.33
N ARG A 92 6.66 2.97 -7.21
CA ARG A 92 7.61 1.88 -6.88
C ARG A 92 7.36 1.34 -5.48
N ALA A 93 7.21 2.23 -4.50
CA ALA A 93 6.91 1.83 -3.12
C ALA A 93 5.59 1.05 -3.02
N VAL A 94 4.60 1.34 -3.86
CA VAL A 94 3.36 0.55 -3.95
C VAL A 94 3.65 -0.90 -4.34
N ARG A 95 4.48 -1.12 -5.36
CA ARG A 95 4.86 -2.47 -5.79
C ARG A 95 5.51 -3.24 -4.64
N ASP A 96 6.53 -2.64 -4.01
CA ASP A 96 7.27 -3.27 -2.90
C ASP A 96 6.32 -3.64 -1.74
N ILE A 97 5.38 -2.76 -1.41
CA ILE A 97 4.38 -3.00 -0.36
C ILE A 97 3.41 -4.12 -0.74
N VAL A 98 2.91 -4.15 -1.98
CA VAL A 98 2.00 -5.21 -2.45
C VAL A 98 2.70 -6.56 -2.44
N GLU A 99 3.98 -6.61 -2.85
CA GLU A 99 4.79 -7.83 -2.82
C GLU A 99 5.02 -8.32 -1.40
N GLU A 100 5.38 -7.41 -0.49
CA GLU A 100 5.58 -7.73 0.93
C GLU A 100 4.29 -8.21 1.60
N CYS A 101 3.16 -7.54 1.33
CA CYS A 101 1.85 -8.02 1.77
C CYS A 101 1.53 -9.42 1.25
N GLY A 102 1.91 -9.73 0.01
CA GLY A 102 1.79 -11.07 -0.56
C GLY A 102 2.64 -12.11 0.19
N THR A 103 3.88 -11.76 0.53
CA THR A 103 4.78 -12.61 1.33
C THR A 103 4.23 -12.86 2.73
N LEU A 104 3.63 -11.84 3.34
CA LEU A 104 2.97 -11.96 4.65
C LEU A 104 1.64 -12.74 4.59
N GLY A 105 1.09 -12.97 3.41
CA GLY A 105 -0.19 -13.65 3.24
C GLY A 105 -1.42 -12.78 3.53
N ILE A 106 -1.27 -11.45 3.43
CA ILE A 106 -2.38 -10.48 3.52
C ILE A 106 -3.36 -10.73 2.36
N GLU A 107 -4.66 -10.77 2.68
CA GLU A 107 -5.69 -11.10 1.69
C GLU A 107 -6.13 -9.89 0.87
N VAL A 108 -6.18 -8.72 1.49
CA VAL A 108 -6.66 -7.49 0.85
C VAL A 108 -5.72 -6.32 1.14
N VAL A 109 -5.31 -5.62 0.10
CA VAL A 109 -4.57 -4.36 0.22
C VAL A 109 -5.37 -3.27 -0.47
N THR A 110 -5.82 -2.29 0.29
CA THR A 110 -6.49 -1.10 -0.27
C THR A 110 -5.54 0.08 -0.31
N LEU A 111 -5.37 0.66 -1.48
CA LEU A 111 -4.54 1.84 -1.71
C LEU A 111 -5.44 3.04 -1.99
N TYR A 112 -5.42 4.05 -1.11
CA TYR A 112 -6.13 5.30 -1.33
C TYR A 112 -5.30 6.20 -2.25
N SER A 113 -5.59 6.17 -3.55
CA SER A 113 -4.74 6.77 -4.59
C SER A 113 -5.19 8.15 -5.05
N PHE A 114 -6.50 8.38 -5.17
CA PHE A 114 -7.04 9.64 -5.69
C PHE A 114 -8.36 9.98 -5.00
N SER A 115 -8.50 11.23 -4.55
CA SER A 115 -9.68 11.72 -3.83
C SER A 115 -10.36 12.87 -4.56
N LEU A 116 -11.59 13.21 -4.13
CA LEU A 116 -12.31 14.37 -4.65
C LEU A 116 -11.53 15.69 -4.47
N GLU A 117 -10.76 15.81 -3.39
CA GLU A 117 -9.92 16.98 -3.13
C GLU A 117 -8.80 17.11 -4.14
N ASN A 118 -8.32 16.00 -4.72
CA ASN A 118 -7.25 16.02 -5.71
C ASN A 118 -7.68 16.67 -7.03
N TRP A 119 -8.99 16.67 -7.36
CA TRP A 119 -9.50 17.40 -8.52
C TRP A 119 -9.31 18.93 -8.43
N LYS A 120 -9.12 19.47 -7.22
CA LYS A 120 -8.85 20.89 -6.99
C LYS A 120 -7.40 21.28 -7.30
N ARG A 121 -6.53 20.33 -7.59
CA ARG A 121 -5.13 20.58 -7.96
C ARG A 121 -5.02 21.21 -9.35
N PRO A 122 -3.91 21.87 -9.69
CA PRO A 122 -3.68 22.36 -11.05
C PRO A 122 -3.90 21.25 -12.08
N LYS A 123 -4.55 21.59 -13.20
CA LYS A 123 -4.91 20.63 -14.25
C LYS A 123 -3.71 19.78 -14.71
N ALA A 124 -2.55 20.40 -14.89
CA ALA A 124 -1.33 19.70 -15.29
C ALA A 124 -0.90 18.60 -14.26
N GLU A 125 -1.09 18.85 -12.96
CA GLU A 125 -0.80 17.84 -11.91
C GLU A 125 -1.81 16.70 -11.99
N VAL A 126 -3.10 17.01 -12.19
CA VAL A 126 -4.15 15.99 -12.34
C VAL A 126 -3.89 15.14 -13.58
N ASP A 127 -3.61 15.76 -14.72
CA ASP A 127 -3.31 15.05 -15.97
C ASP A 127 -2.08 14.13 -15.81
N ALA A 128 -1.04 14.60 -15.13
CA ALA A 128 0.15 13.79 -14.84
C ALA A 128 -0.17 12.58 -13.92
N LEU A 129 -1.06 12.75 -12.93
CA LEU A 129 -1.50 11.66 -12.06
C LEU A 129 -2.34 10.63 -12.82
N MET A 130 -3.21 11.06 -13.72
CA MET A 130 -4.01 10.17 -14.58
C MET A 130 -3.13 9.39 -15.54
N GLY A 131 -2.13 10.04 -16.16
CA GLY A 131 -1.14 9.38 -17.02
C GLY A 131 -0.30 8.37 -16.22
N LEU A 132 0.08 8.67 -14.98
CA LEU A 132 0.79 7.73 -14.11
C LEU A 132 -0.09 6.53 -13.75
N CYS A 133 -1.37 6.76 -13.45
CA CYS A 133 -2.33 5.69 -13.16
C CYS A 133 -2.47 4.75 -14.37
N LEU A 134 -2.62 5.30 -15.56
CA LEU A 134 -2.72 4.53 -16.80
C LEU A 134 -1.46 3.68 -17.02
N ALA A 135 -0.28 4.30 -16.97
CA ALA A 135 0.99 3.61 -17.15
C ALA A 135 1.22 2.50 -16.12
N TYR A 136 0.77 2.71 -14.88
CA TYR A 136 0.85 1.70 -13.82
C TYR A 136 -0.10 0.53 -14.11
N LEU A 137 -1.36 0.78 -14.46
CA LEU A 137 -2.31 -0.27 -14.81
C LEU A 137 -1.83 -1.13 -15.97
N GLU A 138 -1.28 -0.51 -17.01
CA GLU A 138 -0.74 -1.21 -18.17
C GLU A 138 0.53 -2.01 -17.85
N GLY A 139 1.39 -1.44 -17.01
CA GLY A 139 2.66 -2.06 -16.63
C GLY A 139 2.51 -3.24 -15.66
N GLU A 140 1.47 -3.24 -14.80
CA GLU A 140 1.26 -4.28 -13.78
C GLU A 140 0.31 -5.41 -14.21
N GLU A 141 -0.38 -5.26 -15.34
CA GLU A 141 -1.39 -6.21 -15.82
C GLU A 141 -0.92 -7.66 -15.84
N GLN A 142 0.24 -7.90 -16.45
CA GLN A 142 0.81 -9.24 -16.58
C GLN A 142 1.24 -9.80 -15.22
N GLU A 143 1.84 -8.96 -14.40
CA GLU A 143 2.36 -9.37 -13.09
C GLU A 143 1.23 -9.69 -12.09
N LEU A 144 0.18 -8.88 -12.06
CA LEU A 144 -1.02 -9.16 -11.26
C LEU A 144 -1.65 -10.49 -11.66
N THR A 145 -1.78 -10.75 -12.96
CA THR A 145 -2.32 -12.01 -13.49
C THR A 145 -1.42 -13.19 -13.10
N ARG A 146 -0.12 -13.09 -13.33
CA ARG A 146 0.87 -14.12 -13.01
C ARG A 146 0.89 -14.47 -11.52
N LYS A 147 0.78 -13.45 -10.67
CA LYS A 147 0.74 -13.60 -9.21
C LYS A 147 -0.61 -14.06 -8.68
N GLY A 148 -1.66 -14.12 -9.50
CA GLY A 148 -3.01 -14.48 -9.07
C GLY A 148 -3.66 -13.45 -8.16
N ILE A 149 -3.30 -12.18 -8.32
CA ILE A 149 -3.85 -11.05 -7.58
C ILE A 149 -5.08 -10.55 -8.32
N ARG A 150 -6.19 -10.37 -7.60
CA ARG A 150 -7.40 -9.77 -8.15
C ARG A 150 -7.35 -8.26 -7.97
N PHE A 151 -7.39 -7.52 -9.06
CA PHE A 151 -7.48 -6.06 -9.04
C PHE A 151 -8.93 -5.60 -8.96
N ARG A 152 -9.21 -4.61 -8.12
CA ARG A 152 -10.51 -3.95 -8.01
C ARG A 152 -10.34 -2.46 -7.80
N VAL A 153 -11.25 -1.67 -8.38
CA VAL A 153 -11.36 -0.24 -8.09
C VAL A 153 -12.68 0.01 -7.37
N ILE A 154 -12.62 0.76 -6.28
CA ILE A 154 -13.77 1.23 -5.52
C ILE A 154 -13.82 2.76 -5.57
N GLY A 155 -15.02 3.32 -5.53
CA GLY A 155 -15.25 4.76 -5.62
C GLY A 155 -15.88 5.21 -6.92
N ARG A 156 -15.97 6.53 -7.09
CA ARG A 156 -16.60 7.14 -8.25
C ARG A 156 -15.63 7.13 -9.43
N ARG A 157 -16.17 6.85 -10.61
CA ARG A 157 -15.41 6.86 -11.88
C ARG A 157 -15.71 8.08 -12.73
N GLU A 158 -16.75 8.84 -12.36
CA GLU A 158 -17.15 10.05 -13.09
C GLU A 158 -16.01 11.08 -13.05
N GLY A 159 -15.69 11.61 -14.23
CA GLY A 159 -14.60 12.57 -14.41
C GLY A 159 -13.22 11.95 -14.67
N LEU A 160 -13.04 10.62 -14.52
CA LEU A 160 -11.82 9.97 -14.98
C LEU A 160 -11.74 10.02 -16.52
N PRO A 161 -10.54 10.18 -17.10
CA PRO A 161 -10.35 10.04 -18.55
C PRO A 161 -10.81 8.67 -19.05
N ASP A 162 -11.43 8.62 -20.23
CA ASP A 162 -11.94 7.38 -20.83
C ASP A 162 -10.87 6.29 -20.97
N GLU A 163 -9.63 6.67 -21.26
CA GLU A 163 -8.50 5.74 -21.36
C GLU A 163 -8.19 5.07 -20.02
N VAL A 164 -8.27 5.82 -18.91
CA VAL A 164 -8.08 5.29 -17.56
C VAL A 164 -9.23 4.34 -17.20
N VAL A 165 -10.48 4.72 -17.51
CA VAL A 165 -11.65 3.86 -17.28
C VAL A 165 -11.51 2.55 -18.05
N ARG A 166 -11.15 2.60 -19.34
CA ARG A 166 -10.92 1.38 -20.14
C ARG A 166 -9.81 0.50 -19.59
N ALA A 167 -8.70 1.08 -19.11
CA ALA A 167 -7.61 0.33 -18.50
C ALA A 167 -8.07 -0.34 -17.19
N ILE A 168 -8.82 0.37 -16.33
CA ILE A 168 -9.41 -0.19 -15.12
C ILE A 168 -10.29 -1.40 -15.45
N ASP A 169 -11.20 -1.25 -16.42
CA ASP A 169 -12.13 -2.33 -16.79
C ASP A 169 -11.39 -3.55 -17.36
N ARG A 170 -10.38 -3.31 -18.20
CA ARG A 170 -9.52 -4.36 -18.74
C ARG A 170 -8.79 -5.12 -17.64
N VAL A 171 -8.05 -4.42 -16.77
CA VAL A 171 -7.27 -5.06 -15.70
C VAL A 171 -8.18 -5.77 -14.71
N THR A 172 -9.34 -5.18 -14.38
CA THR A 172 -10.34 -5.84 -13.52
C THR A 172 -10.84 -7.14 -14.14
N ALA A 173 -11.14 -7.15 -15.44
CA ALA A 173 -11.64 -8.33 -16.15
C ALA A 173 -10.61 -9.46 -16.20
N ILE A 174 -9.37 -9.16 -16.61
CA ILE A 174 -8.33 -10.19 -16.75
C ILE A 174 -7.86 -10.77 -15.42
N THR A 175 -7.94 -9.99 -14.33
CA THR A 175 -7.54 -10.44 -12.99
C THR A 175 -8.71 -11.00 -12.15
N ALA A 176 -9.92 -11.08 -12.72
CA ALA A 176 -11.15 -11.46 -11.99
C ALA A 176 -11.04 -12.80 -11.26
N ASN A 177 -10.30 -13.75 -11.83
CA ASN A 177 -10.12 -15.09 -11.28
C ASN A 177 -8.94 -15.22 -10.30
N GLY A 178 -8.26 -14.11 -9.96
CA GLY A 178 -7.22 -14.09 -8.94
C GLY A 178 -7.78 -14.49 -7.58
N THR A 179 -7.08 -15.35 -6.86
CA THR A 179 -7.52 -15.92 -5.57
C THR A 179 -6.56 -15.70 -4.42
N LYS A 180 -5.31 -15.27 -4.71
CA LYS A 180 -4.27 -15.15 -3.68
C LYS A 180 -4.40 -13.86 -2.85
N ALA A 181 -4.78 -12.76 -3.50
CA ALA A 181 -5.02 -11.46 -2.87
C ALA A 181 -5.96 -10.60 -3.74
N THR A 182 -6.50 -9.53 -3.14
CA THR A 182 -7.29 -8.49 -3.81
C THR A 182 -6.75 -7.12 -3.46
#